data_e6f2738b392b90346aa69d09a362a76e
#
_entry.id   e6f2738b392b90346aa69d09a362a76e
#
_cell.length_a   1.000
_cell.length_b   1.000
_cell.length_c   1.000
_cell.angle_alpha   90.00
_cell.angle_beta   90.00
_cell.angle_gamma   90.00
#
_symmetry.space_group_name_H-M   'P 1'
#
loop_
_entity.id
_entity.type
_entity.pdbx_description
1 polymer ?
#
loop_
_entity_poly.entity_id
_entity_poly.type
_entity_poly.pdbx_seq_one_letter_code
_entity_poly.pdbx_strand_id
1 'polypeptide(L)'
;MYLKIETVDETYLKFVMSKTRVAPLVEQTIPRLELLSALILARLISHIRSVLEEFIPISHVTCWSDSEVALYWIRGEDREWKQFVQNRVCEIRSLVPPNPWRHCSSKDNSADRASRGTSPVILAGSTWVSGPVRLKSYEEAMQTSEETTKVKQAPVESLQEAKKEHCELASNLPCSSLLTGSSSLAVSAVIDCKRFSHLRRLLTITALFLRFTRKLKSKGWEPILVPVDITAEDILEAEELWIRDIQIDLTSKC
;
A
#
# COMPACT_ATOMS: atom_id res chain seq x y z
N MET A 1 15.19 -3.12 -14.09
CA MET A 1 14.52 -2.26 -15.09
C MET A 1 15.40 -2.19 -16.34
N TYR A 2 14.77 -2.20 -17.49
CA TYR A 2 15.45 -2.15 -18.80
C TYR A 2 14.86 -1.00 -19.62
N LEU A 3 15.69 -0.39 -20.42
CA LEU A 3 15.30 0.54 -21.47
C LEU A 3 15.34 -0.18 -22.80
N LYS A 4 14.21 -0.22 -23.50
CA LYS A 4 14.10 -0.73 -24.87
C LYS A 4 14.22 0.48 -25.81
N ILE A 5 15.16 0.40 -26.73
CA ILE A 5 15.42 1.41 -27.74
C ILE A 5 15.16 0.77 -29.09
N GLU A 6 14.17 1.30 -29.81
CA GLU A 6 13.81 0.84 -31.15
C GLU A 6 14.36 1.84 -32.16
N THR A 7 15.19 1.36 -33.07
CA THR A 7 15.66 2.08 -34.24
C THR A 7 15.06 1.45 -35.49
N VAL A 8 15.24 2.06 -36.63
CA VAL A 8 14.72 1.54 -37.90
C VAL A 8 15.22 0.13 -38.21
N ASP A 9 16.46 -0.18 -37.83
CA ASP A 9 17.13 -1.43 -38.19
C ASP A 9 17.18 -2.44 -37.05
N GLU A 10 17.25 -2.00 -35.79
CA GLU A 10 17.50 -2.90 -34.67
C GLU A 10 16.80 -2.47 -33.38
N THR A 11 16.56 -3.46 -32.50
CA THR A 11 16.03 -3.24 -31.15
C THR A 11 17.11 -3.52 -30.11
N TYR A 12 17.43 -2.53 -29.33
CA TYR A 12 18.40 -2.64 -28.23
C TYR A 12 17.67 -2.73 -26.88
N LEU A 13 18.15 -3.60 -26.02
CA LEU A 13 17.70 -3.71 -24.64
C LEU A 13 18.88 -3.43 -23.71
N LYS A 14 18.77 -2.38 -22.90
CA LYS A 14 19.81 -1.96 -21.97
C LYS A 14 19.33 -2.03 -20.53
N PHE A 15 20.13 -2.69 -19.69
CA PHE A 15 19.89 -2.64 -18.24
C PHE A 15 20.15 -1.24 -17.71
N VAL A 16 19.19 -0.68 -16.99
CA VAL A 16 19.28 0.66 -16.42
C VAL A 16 19.60 0.59 -14.94
N MET A 17 18.74 -0.08 -14.18
CA MET A 17 18.86 -0.12 -12.72
C MET A 17 18.08 -1.30 -12.14
N SER A 18 18.52 -1.73 -10.97
CA SER A 18 17.75 -2.63 -10.09
C SER A 18 17.76 -2.10 -8.66
N LYS A 19 16.75 -2.46 -7.91
CA LYS A 19 16.64 -2.14 -6.50
C LYS A 19 16.03 -3.33 -5.75
N THR A 20 16.67 -3.71 -4.66
CA THR A 20 16.17 -4.73 -3.74
C THR A 20 15.95 -4.12 -2.36
N ARG A 21 15.15 -4.79 -1.56
CA ARG A 21 14.95 -4.45 -0.16
C ARG A 21 14.92 -5.73 0.66
N VAL A 22 15.59 -5.73 1.80
CA VAL A 22 15.51 -6.83 2.76
C VAL A 22 14.07 -6.89 3.31
N ALA A 23 13.55 -8.10 3.46
CA ALA A 23 12.24 -8.31 4.05
C ALA A 23 12.17 -7.71 5.47
N PRO A 24 11.01 -7.18 5.89
CA PRO A 24 10.83 -6.69 7.25
C PRO A 24 11.07 -7.80 8.28
N LEU A 25 11.58 -7.43 9.46
CA LEU A 25 11.76 -8.37 10.59
C LEU A 25 10.43 -8.96 11.07
N VAL A 26 9.34 -8.18 10.96
CA VAL A 26 7.99 -8.69 11.22
C VAL A 26 7.56 -9.51 10.02
N GLU A 27 7.23 -10.77 10.27
CA GLU A 27 6.80 -11.71 9.25
C GLU A 27 5.66 -11.15 8.40
N GLN A 28 5.82 -11.24 7.10
CA GLN A 28 4.82 -10.82 6.11
C GLN A 28 4.48 -12.02 5.22
N THR A 29 3.25 -12.05 4.74
CA THR A 29 2.84 -13.05 3.74
C THR A 29 3.55 -12.82 2.41
N ILE A 30 3.76 -13.88 1.65
CA ILE A 30 4.42 -13.80 0.32
C ILE A 30 3.71 -12.78 -0.58
N PRO A 31 2.38 -12.78 -0.75
CA PRO A 31 1.70 -11.77 -1.58
C PRO A 31 1.96 -10.32 -1.14
N ARG A 32 2.09 -10.07 0.17
CA ARG A 32 2.44 -8.73 0.66
C ARG A 32 3.87 -8.33 0.31
N LEU A 33 4.82 -9.27 0.34
CA LEU A 33 6.20 -9.02 -0.09
C LEU A 33 6.27 -8.74 -1.59
N GLU A 34 5.49 -9.45 -2.40
CA GLU A 34 5.37 -9.23 -3.84
C GLU A 34 4.75 -7.87 -4.16
N LEU A 35 3.71 -7.45 -3.41
CA LEU A 35 3.16 -6.11 -3.52
C LEU A 35 4.18 -5.02 -3.16
N LEU A 36 5.02 -5.26 -2.14
CA LEU A 36 6.12 -4.34 -1.81
C LEU A 36 7.15 -4.26 -2.93
N SER A 37 7.43 -5.37 -3.62
CA SER A 37 8.31 -5.38 -4.80
C SER A 37 7.73 -4.57 -5.94
N ALA A 38 6.42 -4.68 -6.20
CA ALA A 38 5.71 -3.86 -7.18
C ALA A 38 5.77 -2.36 -6.81
N LEU A 39 5.64 -2.02 -5.54
CA LEU A 39 5.79 -0.63 -5.07
C LEU A 39 7.21 -0.09 -5.29
N ILE A 40 8.25 -0.91 -5.03
CA ILE A 40 9.64 -0.53 -5.31
C ILE A 40 9.82 -0.27 -6.80
N LEU A 41 9.25 -1.11 -7.67
CA LEU A 41 9.29 -0.93 -9.12
C LEU A 41 8.60 0.37 -9.53
N ALA A 42 7.38 0.63 -9.04
CA ALA A 42 6.64 1.85 -9.37
C ALA A 42 7.41 3.14 -8.99
N ARG A 43 7.98 3.17 -7.80
CA ARG A 43 8.84 4.29 -7.35
C ARG A 43 10.10 4.44 -8.21
N LEU A 44 10.72 3.32 -8.59
CA LEU A 44 11.89 3.32 -9.45
C LEU A 44 11.58 3.87 -10.83
N ILE A 45 10.45 3.44 -11.43
CA ILE A 45 9.99 3.94 -12.74
C ILE A 45 9.72 5.43 -12.68
N SER A 46 8.98 5.90 -11.68
CA SER A 46 8.67 7.32 -11.51
C SER A 46 9.94 8.17 -11.44
N HIS A 47 10.93 7.72 -10.65
CA HIS A 47 12.20 8.44 -10.51
C HIS A 47 13.02 8.45 -11.80
N ILE A 48 13.17 7.29 -12.45
CA ILE A 48 13.96 7.19 -13.68
C ILE A 48 13.28 7.92 -14.83
N ARG A 49 11.95 7.84 -14.91
CA ARG A 49 11.17 8.55 -15.92
C ARG A 49 11.38 10.06 -15.82
N SER A 50 11.30 10.62 -14.62
CA SER A 50 11.52 12.06 -14.41
C SER A 50 12.91 12.55 -14.86
N VAL A 51 13.93 11.68 -14.77
CA VAL A 51 15.29 12.00 -15.21
C VAL A 51 15.45 11.79 -16.71
N LEU A 52 14.94 10.71 -17.27
CA LEU A 52 15.13 10.38 -18.68
C LEU A 52 14.30 11.24 -19.63
N GLU A 53 13.09 11.66 -19.23
CA GLU A 53 12.20 12.49 -20.05
C GLU A 53 12.78 13.88 -20.36
N GLU A 54 13.78 14.32 -19.61
CA GLU A 54 14.54 15.54 -19.92
C GLU A 54 15.41 15.39 -21.19
N PHE A 55 15.79 14.16 -21.54
CA PHE A 55 16.74 13.88 -22.63
C PHE A 55 16.11 13.10 -23.79
N ILE A 56 15.18 12.19 -23.50
CA ILE A 56 14.57 11.29 -24.49
C ILE A 56 13.07 11.10 -24.20
N PRO A 57 12.21 11.09 -25.24
CA PRO A 57 10.80 10.80 -25.04
C PRO A 57 10.61 9.32 -24.69
N ILE A 58 9.86 9.03 -23.63
CA ILE A 58 9.47 7.69 -23.26
C ILE A 58 8.05 7.42 -23.76
N SER A 59 7.93 6.57 -24.79
CA SER A 59 6.64 6.28 -25.43
C SER A 59 5.78 5.35 -24.59
N HIS A 60 6.38 4.28 -24.03
CA HIS A 60 5.65 3.23 -23.35
C HIS A 60 6.39 2.76 -22.09
N VAL A 61 5.60 2.39 -21.08
CA VAL A 61 6.09 1.74 -19.86
C VAL A 61 5.33 0.43 -19.71
N THR A 62 6.04 -0.67 -19.46
CA THR A 62 5.44 -1.96 -19.16
C THR A 62 6.06 -2.53 -17.89
N CYS A 63 5.21 -2.96 -16.97
CA CYS A 63 5.60 -3.55 -15.70
C CYS A 63 5.25 -5.04 -15.69
N TRP A 64 6.18 -5.87 -15.23
CA TRP A 64 6.00 -7.30 -15.18
C TRP A 64 6.08 -7.80 -13.74
N SER A 65 5.17 -8.70 -13.37
CA SER A 65 5.19 -9.41 -12.10
C SER A 65 4.77 -10.85 -12.32
N ASP A 66 5.34 -11.77 -11.56
CA ASP A 66 4.94 -13.18 -11.51
C ASP A 66 3.87 -13.46 -10.44
N SER A 67 3.47 -12.44 -9.68
CA SER A 67 2.42 -12.54 -8.69
C SER A 67 1.05 -12.19 -9.26
N GLU A 68 0.22 -13.20 -9.50
CA GLU A 68 -1.19 -12.98 -9.90
C GLU A 68 -1.98 -12.23 -8.81
N VAL A 69 -1.67 -12.48 -7.53
CA VAL A 69 -2.32 -11.82 -6.39
C VAL A 69 -2.00 -10.32 -6.36
N ALA A 70 -0.72 -9.95 -6.48
CA ALA A 70 -0.31 -8.55 -6.51
C ALA A 70 -0.90 -7.82 -7.73
N LEU A 71 -0.91 -8.46 -8.88
CA LEU A 71 -1.53 -7.92 -10.09
C LEU A 71 -3.03 -7.74 -9.94
N TYR A 72 -3.71 -8.68 -9.30
CA TYR A 72 -5.14 -8.58 -9.02
C TYR A 72 -5.45 -7.36 -8.13
N TRP A 73 -4.65 -7.13 -7.07
CA TRP A 73 -4.79 -5.94 -6.23
C TRP A 73 -4.52 -4.64 -6.98
N ILE A 74 -3.50 -4.62 -7.84
CA ILE A 74 -3.13 -3.42 -8.60
C ILE A 74 -4.17 -3.09 -9.68
N ARG A 75 -4.75 -4.09 -10.34
CA ARG A 75 -5.68 -3.93 -11.47
C ARG A 75 -7.15 -3.88 -11.05
N GLY A 76 -7.52 -4.57 -9.95
CA GLY A 76 -8.91 -4.73 -9.53
C GLY A 76 -9.52 -3.41 -9.07
N GLU A 77 -10.70 -3.08 -9.57
CA GLU A 77 -11.34 -1.78 -9.34
C GLU A 77 -12.33 -1.78 -8.16
N ASP A 78 -12.91 -2.92 -7.80
CA ASP A 78 -14.18 -2.96 -7.08
C ASP A 78 -14.12 -3.44 -5.63
N ARG A 79 -12.95 -3.48 -4.99
CA ARG A 79 -12.86 -4.00 -3.63
C ARG A 79 -12.06 -3.10 -2.71
N GLU A 80 -12.58 -2.95 -1.51
CA GLU A 80 -11.82 -2.35 -0.41
C GLU A 80 -10.89 -3.41 0.21
N TRP A 81 -9.61 -3.08 0.22
CA TRP A 81 -8.57 -3.91 0.82
C TRP A 81 -8.27 -3.46 2.25
N LYS A 82 -7.72 -4.36 3.07
CA LYS A 82 -7.13 -3.96 4.36
C LYS A 82 -6.09 -2.86 4.15
N GLN A 83 -5.94 -2.01 5.14
CA GLN A 83 -5.14 -0.78 5.05
C GLN A 83 -3.72 -0.99 4.50
N PHE A 84 -3.08 -2.13 4.83
CA PHE A 84 -1.74 -2.44 4.32
C PHE A 84 -1.70 -2.52 2.79
N VAL A 85 -2.61 -3.25 2.20
CA VAL A 85 -2.73 -3.42 0.74
C VAL A 85 -3.23 -2.14 0.11
N GLN A 86 -4.31 -1.56 0.65
CA GLN A 86 -4.94 -0.35 0.13
C GLN A 86 -3.95 0.79 -0.05
N ASN A 87 -3.17 1.12 0.99
CA ASN A 87 -2.22 2.23 0.93
C ASN A 87 -1.16 2.02 -0.16
N ARG A 88 -0.69 0.78 -0.34
CA ARG A 88 0.34 0.46 -1.35
C ARG A 88 -0.21 0.45 -2.76
N VAL A 89 -1.40 -0.08 -2.93
CA VAL A 89 -2.09 -0.07 -4.23
C VAL A 89 -2.39 1.36 -4.67
N CYS A 90 -2.89 2.21 -3.77
CA CYS A 90 -3.11 3.63 -4.06
C CYS A 90 -1.80 4.33 -4.49
N GLU A 91 -0.70 4.10 -3.78
CA GLU A 91 0.59 4.68 -4.13
C GLU A 91 1.11 4.13 -5.47
N ILE A 92 1.04 2.82 -5.69
CA ILE A 92 1.45 2.21 -6.97
C ILE A 92 0.67 2.84 -8.12
N ARG A 93 -0.65 2.94 -8.01
CA ARG A 93 -1.51 3.49 -9.06
C ARG A 93 -1.29 4.98 -9.31
N SER A 94 -0.91 5.74 -8.29
CA SER A 94 -0.55 7.16 -8.45
C SER A 94 0.75 7.37 -9.22
N LEU A 95 1.70 6.43 -9.11
CA LEU A 95 3.00 6.47 -9.78
C LEU A 95 2.97 5.82 -11.18
N VAL A 96 2.27 4.68 -11.29
CA VAL A 96 2.12 3.89 -12.51
C VAL A 96 0.68 3.39 -12.59
N PRO A 97 -0.11 3.81 -13.59
CA PRO A 97 -1.50 3.40 -13.72
C PRO A 97 -1.62 1.87 -13.87
N PRO A 98 -2.81 1.28 -13.68
CA PRO A 98 -2.99 -0.18 -13.72
C PRO A 98 -2.71 -0.84 -15.07
N ASN A 99 -2.95 -0.12 -16.17
CA ASN A 99 -2.90 -0.67 -17.53
C ASN A 99 -1.55 -1.25 -17.95
N PRO A 100 -0.37 -0.66 -17.63
CA PRO A 100 0.94 -1.21 -18.00
C PRO A 100 1.35 -2.50 -17.31
N TRP A 101 0.67 -2.92 -16.26
CA TRP A 101 1.04 -4.11 -15.51
C TRP A 101 0.66 -5.40 -16.23
N ARG A 102 1.59 -6.35 -16.30
CA ARG A 102 1.45 -7.63 -17.01
C ARG A 102 1.96 -8.78 -16.15
N HIS A 103 1.40 -9.97 -16.37
CA HIS A 103 1.90 -11.19 -15.76
C HIS A 103 3.07 -11.75 -16.56
N CYS A 104 4.07 -12.30 -15.86
CA CYS A 104 5.10 -13.12 -16.45
C CYS A 104 5.26 -14.41 -15.63
N SER A 105 5.73 -15.48 -16.26
CA SER A 105 6.04 -16.68 -15.50
C SER A 105 7.25 -16.45 -14.60
N SER A 106 7.31 -17.11 -13.44
CA SER A 106 8.45 -17.00 -12.52
C SER A 106 9.79 -17.40 -13.18
N LYS A 107 9.75 -18.28 -14.18
CA LYS A 107 10.94 -18.68 -14.95
C LYS A 107 11.50 -17.52 -15.80
N ASP A 108 10.61 -16.63 -16.26
CA ASP A 108 10.94 -15.49 -17.10
C ASP A 108 11.16 -14.21 -16.29
N ASN A 109 10.94 -14.26 -14.97
CA ASN A 109 11.18 -13.12 -14.10
C ASN A 109 12.68 -12.99 -13.78
N SER A 110 13.37 -12.15 -14.55
CA SER A 110 14.80 -11.90 -14.33
C SER A 110 15.11 -11.27 -12.96
N ALA A 111 14.14 -10.57 -12.34
CA ALA A 111 14.32 -9.94 -11.02
C ALA A 111 14.52 -10.98 -9.90
N ASP A 112 13.99 -12.18 -10.06
CA ASP A 112 14.08 -13.27 -9.09
C ASP A 112 15.53 -13.70 -8.79
N ARG A 113 16.44 -13.47 -9.74
CA ARG A 113 17.88 -13.75 -9.54
C ARG A 113 18.51 -12.86 -8.48
N ALA A 114 18.08 -11.60 -8.39
CA ALA A 114 18.61 -10.66 -7.42
C ALA A 114 18.14 -10.98 -5.98
N SER A 115 16.96 -11.57 -5.83
CA SER A 115 16.39 -11.93 -4.54
C SER A 115 16.97 -13.23 -3.98
N ARG A 116 17.32 -14.19 -4.84
CA ARG A 116 17.87 -15.50 -4.44
C ARG A 116 19.36 -15.50 -4.20
N GLY A 117 20.05 -14.45 -4.60
CA GLY A 117 21.50 -14.36 -4.56
C GLY A 117 22.17 -15.18 -5.66
N THR A 118 23.24 -14.65 -6.22
CA THR A 118 24.03 -15.33 -7.27
C THR A 118 25.45 -14.77 -7.29
N SER A 119 26.41 -15.52 -7.85
CA SER A 119 27.77 -14.99 -7.99
C SER A 119 27.82 -13.90 -9.07
N PRO A 120 28.73 -12.90 -8.94
CA PRO A 120 28.88 -11.84 -9.94
C PRO A 120 29.18 -12.38 -11.35
N VAL A 121 29.92 -13.47 -11.46
CA VAL A 121 30.29 -14.10 -12.75
C VAL A 121 29.03 -14.67 -13.43
N ILE A 122 28.19 -15.39 -12.69
CA ILE A 122 26.92 -15.93 -13.21
C ILE A 122 25.98 -14.80 -13.59
N LEU A 123 25.94 -13.73 -12.78
CA LEU A 123 25.09 -12.57 -13.02
C LEU A 123 25.47 -11.86 -14.32
N ALA A 124 26.76 -11.62 -14.55
CA ALA A 124 27.28 -10.94 -15.74
C ALA A 124 26.93 -11.65 -17.05
N GLY A 125 26.97 -13.01 -17.06
CA GLY A 125 26.62 -13.82 -18.24
C GLY A 125 25.12 -14.10 -18.39
N SER A 126 24.28 -13.61 -17.49
CA SER A 126 22.86 -13.98 -17.44
C SER A 126 21.96 -12.99 -18.18
N THR A 127 20.73 -13.41 -18.42
CA THR A 127 19.64 -12.57 -18.94
C THR A 127 19.29 -11.40 -18.00
N TRP A 128 19.85 -11.34 -16.79
CA TRP A 128 19.68 -10.22 -15.87
C TRP A 128 20.35 -8.95 -16.40
N VAL A 129 21.54 -9.05 -17.03
CA VAL A 129 22.23 -7.89 -17.63
C VAL A 129 21.74 -7.64 -19.06
N SER A 130 21.59 -8.69 -19.86
CA SER A 130 21.19 -8.56 -21.28
C SER A 130 19.69 -8.37 -21.48
N GLY A 131 18.91 -8.57 -20.44
CA GLY A 131 17.44 -8.58 -20.47
C GLY A 131 16.84 -9.88 -21.02
N PRO A 132 15.61 -10.22 -20.64
CA PRO A 132 14.90 -11.36 -21.18
C PRO A 132 14.67 -11.21 -22.69
N VAL A 133 14.86 -12.29 -23.44
CA VAL A 133 14.75 -12.31 -24.92
C VAL A 133 13.36 -11.83 -25.38
N ARG A 134 12.30 -12.19 -24.66
CA ARG A 134 10.92 -11.77 -24.95
C ARG A 134 10.70 -10.25 -24.96
N LEU A 135 11.54 -9.48 -24.27
CA LEU A 135 11.42 -8.01 -24.30
C LEU A 135 11.95 -7.40 -25.59
N LYS A 136 12.68 -8.16 -26.40
CA LYS A 136 13.18 -7.71 -27.72
C LYS A 136 12.10 -7.80 -28.79
N SER A 137 11.19 -8.79 -28.73
CA SER A 137 10.09 -8.96 -29.66
C SER A 137 8.83 -8.28 -29.11
N TYR A 138 8.41 -7.21 -29.77
CA TYR A 138 7.24 -6.42 -29.32
C TYR A 138 5.92 -7.22 -29.47
N GLU A 139 5.79 -8.01 -30.52
CA GLU A 139 4.56 -8.78 -30.84
C GLU A 139 4.31 -9.91 -29.83
N GLU A 140 5.34 -10.62 -29.39
CA GLU A 140 5.17 -11.66 -28.36
C GLU A 140 4.83 -11.08 -26.99
N ALA A 141 5.33 -9.87 -26.68
CA ALA A 141 4.98 -9.19 -25.43
C ALA A 141 3.52 -8.71 -25.39
N MET A 142 2.91 -8.41 -26.54
CA MET A 142 1.51 -7.99 -26.65
C MET A 142 0.54 -9.17 -26.73
N GLN A 143 0.85 -10.24 -27.48
CA GLN A 143 -0.01 -11.41 -27.63
C GLN A 143 -0.21 -12.18 -26.33
N THR A 144 0.82 -12.28 -25.49
CA THR A 144 0.68 -12.85 -24.14
C THR A 144 -0.24 -12.00 -23.23
N SER A 145 -0.50 -10.75 -23.59
CA SER A 145 -1.32 -9.84 -22.79
C SER A 145 -2.81 -9.90 -23.11
N GLU A 146 -3.23 -10.33 -24.29
CA GLU A 146 -4.64 -10.48 -24.63
C GLU A 146 -5.28 -11.73 -24.02
N GLU A 147 -4.53 -12.82 -23.87
CA GLU A 147 -5.00 -14.02 -23.15
C GLU A 147 -5.10 -13.81 -21.64
N THR A 148 -4.28 -12.92 -21.07
CA THR A 148 -4.27 -12.62 -19.62
C THR A 148 -5.27 -11.54 -19.20
N THR A 149 -5.94 -10.87 -20.15
CA THR A 149 -6.96 -9.84 -19.84
C THR A 149 -8.33 -10.43 -19.47
N LYS A 150 -8.55 -11.72 -19.69
CA LYS A 150 -9.71 -12.40 -19.09
C LYS A 150 -9.46 -12.48 -17.58
N VAL A 151 -10.16 -11.66 -16.82
CA VAL A 151 -10.23 -11.67 -15.37
C VAL A 151 -10.54 -13.10 -14.93
N LYS A 152 -9.50 -13.88 -14.67
CA LYS A 152 -9.62 -15.16 -13.96
C LYS A 152 -10.22 -14.82 -12.61
N GLN A 153 -11.04 -15.73 -12.08
CA GLN A 153 -11.61 -15.61 -10.75
C GLN A 153 -10.54 -15.11 -9.75
N ALA A 154 -10.96 -14.22 -8.85
CA ALA A 154 -10.07 -13.65 -7.85
C ALA A 154 -9.25 -14.74 -7.16
N PRO A 155 -7.92 -14.68 -7.14
CA PRO A 155 -7.11 -15.64 -6.41
C PRO A 155 -7.58 -15.72 -4.96
N VAL A 156 -7.79 -16.93 -4.44
CA VAL A 156 -8.32 -17.14 -3.05
C VAL A 156 -7.49 -16.37 -2.03
N GLU A 157 -6.19 -16.32 -2.21
CA GLU A 157 -5.26 -15.58 -1.34
C GLU A 157 -5.49 -14.07 -1.36
N SER A 158 -5.95 -13.51 -2.49
CA SER A 158 -6.25 -12.07 -2.59
C SER A 158 -7.42 -11.68 -1.68
N LEU A 159 -8.38 -12.60 -1.49
CA LEU A 159 -9.58 -12.37 -0.70
C LEU A 159 -9.29 -12.30 0.81
N GLN A 160 -8.18 -12.87 1.27
CA GLN A 160 -7.77 -12.77 2.68
C GLN A 160 -7.44 -11.33 3.10
N GLU A 161 -7.10 -10.49 2.16
CA GLU A 161 -6.83 -9.07 2.37
C GLU A 161 -8.02 -8.16 2.04
N ALA A 162 -9.15 -8.71 1.58
CA ALA A 162 -10.38 -7.95 1.46
C ALA A 162 -10.85 -7.49 2.84
N LYS A 163 -11.33 -6.25 2.95
CA LYS A 163 -12.08 -5.84 4.12
C LYS A 163 -13.32 -6.74 4.17
N LYS A 164 -13.57 -7.35 5.32
CA LYS A 164 -14.87 -7.97 5.57
C LYS A 164 -15.89 -6.85 5.47
N GLU A 165 -16.89 -7.00 4.63
CA GLU A 165 -18.06 -6.14 4.67
C GLU A 165 -18.54 -6.15 6.12
N HIS A 166 -18.46 -5.01 6.77
CA HIS A 166 -19.07 -4.83 8.08
C HIS A 166 -20.58 -4.83 7.80
N CYS A 167 -21.14 -6.04 7.86
CA CYS A 167 -22.56 -6.19 7.88
C CYS A 167 -23.09 -5.33 9.03
N GLU A 168 -23.75 -4.24 8.69
CA GLU A 168 -24.82 -3.51 9.39
C GLU A 168 -24.76 -3.24 10.92
N LEU A 169 -23.65 -3.44 11.60
CA LEU A 169 -23.57 -3.06 13.03
C LEU A 169 -23.11 -1.61 13.26
N ALA A 170 -22.67 -0.91 12.23
CA ALA A 170 -22.30 0.52 12.33
C ALA A 170 -23.47 1.47 12.11
N SER A 171 -24.63 0.99 11.65
CA SER A 171 -25.81 1.84 11.40
C SER A 171 -26.60 2.21 12.66
N ASN A 172 -26.29 1.64 13.82
CA ASN A 172 -27.02 1.87 15.07
C ASN A 172 -26.24 2.62 16.16
N LEU A 173 -25.06 3.15 15.87
CA LEU A 173 -24.47 4.18 16.70
C LEU A 173 -24.96 5.53 16.18
N PRO A 174 -25.88 6.22 16.90
CA PRO A 174 -26.37 7.50 16.44
C PRO A 174 -25.20 8.50 16.50
N CYS A 175 -24.62 8.78 15.35
CA CYS A 175 -23.60 9.83 15.19
C CYS A 175 -24.12 11.21 15.67
N SER A 176 -25.45 11.35 15.73
CA SER A 176 -26.15 12.52 16.28
C SER A 176 -26.03 12.66 17.78
N SER A 177 -25.86 11.59 18.56
CA SER A 177 -25.73 11.70 20.02
C SER A 177 -24.34 12.15 20.47
N LEU A 178 -23.32 12.12 19.59
CA LEU A 178 -22.01 12.70 19.86
C LEU A 178 -21.98 14.24 19.68
N LEU A 179 -22.98 14.81 19.04
CA LEU A 179 -23.03 16.26 18.73
C LEU A 179 -23.99 17.07 19.60
N THR A 180 -24.93 16.44 20.29
CA THR A 180 -25.95 17.10 21.07
C THR A 180 -26.14 16.43 22.42
N GLY A 181 -25.52 16.95 23.43
CA GLY A 181 -25.83 16.57 24.80
C GLY A 181 -24.64 16.64 25.73
N SER A 182 -24.75 17.43 26.76
CA SER A 182 -23.88 17.52 27.92
C SER A 182 -24.05 16.32 28.86
N SER A 183 -23.90 15.11 28.35
CA SER A 183 -23.65 13.93 29.15
C SER A 183 -22.24 13.45 28.80
N SER A 184 -21.37 13.35 29.81
CA SER A 184 -20.00 12.87 29.69
C SER A 184 -20.02 11.42 29.17
N LEU A 185 -19.93 11.26 27.85
CA LEU A 185 -19.73 9.95 27.27
C LEU A 185 -18.39 9.42 27.76
N ALA A 186 -18.41 8.31 28.47
CA ALA A 186 -17.22 7.61 28.90
C ALA A 186 -16.33 7.32 27.69
N VAL A 187 -15.05 7.65 27.77
CA VAL A 187 -14.08 7.40 26.70
C VAL A 187 -13.97 5.90 26.38
N SER A 188 -14.14 5.06 27.40
CA SER A 188 -14.19 3.59 27.31
C SER A 188 -15.36 3.07 26.43
N ALA A 189 -16.41 3.85 26.24
CA ALA A 189 -17.51 3.50 25.35
C ALA A 189 -17.14 3.65 23.85
N VAL A 190 -16.12 4.48 23.55
CA VAL A 190 -15.69 4.78 22.18
C VAL A 190 -14.38 4.09 21.84
N ILE A 191 -13.46 4.02 22.80
CA ILE A 191 -12.12 3.44 22.60
C ILE A 191 -11.97 2.22 23.49
N ASP A 192 -11.90 1.04 22.89
CA ASP A 192 -11.65 -0.23 23.61
C ASP A 192 -10.17 -0.33 24.03
N CYS A 193 -9.91 -0.08 25.34
CA CYS A 193 -8.55 -0.11 25.89
C CYS A 193 -7.87 -1.48 25.79
N LYS A 194 -8.62 -2.58 25.72
CA LYS A 194 -8.10 -3.94 25.57
C LYS A 194 -7.38 -4.19 24.24
N ARG A 195 -7.59 -3.32 23.26
CA ARG A 195 -6.93 -3.39 21.95
C ARG A 195 -5.51 -2.84 21.95
N PHE A 196 -5.06 -2.25 23.06
CA PHE A 196 -3.76 -1.60 23.15
C PHE A 196 -2.86 -2.28 24.17
N SER A 197 -1.70 -2.74 23.73
CA SER A 197 -0.67 -3.37 24.57
C SER A 197 0.16 -2.36 25.36
N HIS A 198 0.14 -1.07 24.97
CA HIS A 198 0.94 -0.02 25.59
C HIS A 198 0.11 1.22 25.88
N LEU A 199 0.19 1.71 27.13
CA LEU A 199 -0.51 2.90 27.60
C LEU A 199 -0.22 4.13 26.71
N ARG A 200 1.03 4.36 26.34
CA ARG A 200 1.40 5.48 25.48
C ARG A 200 0.64 5.49 24.14
N ARG A 201 0.42 4.32 23.55
CA ARG A 201 -0.31 4.20 22.29
C ARG A 201 -1.80 4.48 22.47
N LEU A 202 -2.38 4.05 23.60
CA LEU A 202 -3.76 4.35 23.96
C LEU A 202 -3.95 5.86 24.13
N LEU A 203 -3.09 6.52 24.89
CA LEU A 203 -3.14 7.97 25.12
C LEU A 203 -2.94 8.77 23.83
N THR A 204 -2.02 8.36 22.97
CA THR A 204 -1.79 8.97 21.66
C THR A 204 -3.05 8.93 20.78
N ILE A 205 -3.74 7.79 20.72
CA ILE A 205 -4.97 7.65 19.92
C ILE A 205 -6.11 8.43 20.53
N THR A 206 -6.22 8.47 21.85
CA THR A 206 -7.21 9.28 22.56
C THR A 206 -6.98 10.77 22.30
N ALA A 207 -5.75 11.25 22.35
CA ALA A 207 -5.39 12.63 22.03
C ALA A 207 -5.77 13.02 20.60
N LEU A 208 -5.49 12.14 19.63
CA LEU A 208 -5.90 12.34 18.24
C LEU A 208 -7.43 12.42 18.08
N PHE A 209 -8.14 11.53 18.76
CA PHE A 209 -9.60 11.53 18.76
C PHE A 209 -10.18 12.83 19.35
N LEU A 210 -9.63 13.33 20.45
CA LEU A 210 -10.03 14.60 21.05
C LEU A 210 -9.78 15.79 20.12
N ARG A 211 -8.64 15.84 19.48
CA ARG A 211 -8.35 16.87 18.47
C ARG A 211 -9.34 16.81 17.30
N PHE A 212 -9.64 15.63 16.82
CA PHE A 212 -10.59 15.43 15.74
C PHE A 212 -12.00 15.90 16.15
N THR A 213 -12.50 15.53 17.32
CA THR A 213 -13.82 15.92 17.81
C THR A 213 -13.93 17.43 18.06
N ARG A 214 -12.86 18.09 18.54
CA ARG A 214 -12.82 19.55 18.67
C ARG A 214 -12.92 20.24 17.31
N LYS A 215 -12.20 19.73 16.33
CA LYS A 215 -12.21 20.28 14.97
C LYS A 215 -13.56 20.10 14.28
N LEU A 216 -14.27 19.01 14.54
CA LEU A 216 -15.65 18.84 14.07
C LEU A 216 -16.63 19.82 14.71
N LYS A 217 -16.40 20.25 15.96
CA LYS A 217 -17.23 21.23 16.68
C LYS A 217 -16.92 22.66 16.25
N SER A 218 -15.71 22.98 15.84
CA SER A 218 -15.39 24.28 15.27
C SER A 218 -15.88 24.32 13.83
N LYS A 219 -16.91 25.14 13.55
CA LYS A 219 -17.54 25.33 12.24
C LYS A 219 -16.53 25.83 11.20
N GLY A 220 -15.88 24.92 10.48
CA GLY A 220 -14.98 25.26 9.39
C GLY A 220 -14.40 23.99 8.79
N TRP A 221 -14.94 23.58 7.65
CA TRP A 221 -14.38 22.49 6.83
C TRP A 221 -13.21 23.05 5.99
N GLU A 222 -12.03 23.12 6.57
CA GLU A 222 -10.80 23.21 5.77
C GLU A 222 -10.17 21.84 5.66
N PRO A 223 -9.61 21.47 4.48
CA PRO A 223 -8.97 20.18 4.29
C PRO A 223 -7.84 19.99 5.32
N ILE A 224 -7.86 18.85 5.98
CA ILE A 224 -6.98 18.50 7.09
C ILE A 224 -5.58 18.21 6.54
N LEU A 225 -4.79 19.22 6.30
CA LEU A 225 -3.33 19.15 6.36
C LEU A 225 -2.94 19.33 7.84
N VAL A 226 -2.94 18.24 8.59
CA VAL A 226 -2.49 18.27 9.99
C VAL A 226 -1.07 17.72 10.00
N PRO A 227 -0.05 18.52 10.27
CA PRO A 227 1.15 18.00 10.90
C PRO A 227 0.72 17.61 12.31
N VAL A 228 0.66 16.32 12.56
CA VAL A 228 0.17 15.81 13.84
C VAL A 228 1.35 15.63 14.76
N ASP A 229 1.97 16.70 15.16
CA ASP A 229 2.81 16.69 16.35
C ASP A 229 1.88 16.79 17.55
N ILE A 230 1.66 15.64 18.19
CA ILE A 230 0.91 15.55 19.44
C ILE A 230 1.75 16.22 20.53
N THR A 231 1.18 17.23 21.15
CA THR A 231 1.84 17.94 22.23
C THR A 231 1.75 17.17 23.54
N ALA A 232 2.59 17.54 24.52
CA ALA A 232 2.51 16.98 25.87
C ALA A 232 1.15 17.28 26.53
N GLU A 233 0.56 18.44 26.25
CA GLU A 233 -0.76 18.85 26.74
C GLU A 233 -1.88 17.95 26.22
N ASP A 234 -1.82 17.53 24.94
CA ASP A 234 -2.80 16.61 24.37
C ASP A 234 -2.76 15.23 25.05
N ILE A 235 -1.57 14.79 25.44
CA ILE A 235 -1.39 13.51 26.16
C ILE A 235 -1.91 13.61 27.59
N LEU A 236 -1.62 14.70 28.29
CA LEU A 236 -2.12 14.94 29.65
C LEU A 236 -3.65 14.98 29.69
N GLU A 237 -4.28 15.67 28.73
CA GLU A 237 -5.73 15.71 28.65
C GLU A 237 -6.35 14.33 28.35
N ALA A 238 -5.71 13.54 27.49
CA ALA A 238 -6.13 12.17 27.23
C ALA A 238 -6.01 11.30 28.48
N GLU A 239 -4.97 11.49 29.29
CA GLU A 239 -4.76 10.80 30.56
C GLU A 239 -5.83 11.16 31.59
N GLU A 240 -6.11 12.45 31.77
CA GLU A 240 -7.16 12.93 32.67
C GLU A 240 -8.53 12.36 32.34
N LEU A 241 -8.86 12.24 31.06
CA LEU A 241 -10.10 11.62 30.61
C LEU A 241 -10.21 10.15 30.98
N TRP A 242 -9.16 9.38 30.83
CA TRP A 242 -9.14 7.97 31.24
C TRP A 242 -9.22 7.80 32.75
N ILE A 243 -8.54 8.66 33.52
CA ILE A 243 -8.61 8.66 35.00
C ILE A 243 -10.04 8.96 35.45
N ARG A 244 -10.69 9.95 34.87
CA ARG A 244 -12.09 10.31 35.17
C ARG A 244 -13.05 9.17 34.85
N ASP A 245 -12.84 8.50 33.73
CA ASP A 245 -13.68 7.39 33.28
C ASP A 245 -13.59 6.19 34.25
N ILE A 246 -12.38 5.87 34.68
CA ILE A 246 -12.15 4.82 35.69
C ILE A 246 -12.78 5.19 37.06
N GLN A 247 -12.71 6.45 37.46
CA GLN A 247 -13.31 6.93 38.72
C GLN A 247 -14.84 6.79 38.70
N ILE A 248 -15.48 7.11 37.55
CA ILE A 248 -16.94 6.95 37.39
C ILE A 248 -17.33 5.48 37.46
N ASP A 249 -16.56 4.56 36.83
CA ASP A 249 -16.84 3.13 36.87
C ASP A 249 -16.66 2.53 38.28
N LEU A 250 -15.73 3.04 39.07
CA LEU A 250 -15.54 2.65 40.45
C LEU A 250 -16.67 3.14 41.39
N THR A 251 -17.15 4.36 41.16
CA THR A 251 -18.23 4.94 41.99
C THR A 251 -19.61 4.36 41.64
N SER A 252 -19.78 3.83 40.44
CA SER A 252 -21.06 3.21 40.02
C SER A 252 -21.20 1.75 40.51
N LYS A 253 -20.14 1.15 41.04
CA LYS A 253 -20.13 -0.23 41.58
C LYS A 253 -20.16 -0.30 43.10
N CYS A 254 -20.18 0.84 43.80
CA CYS A 254 -20.48 0.96 45.22
C CYS A 254 -21.94 1.38 45.45
#